data_a6b14145955befe7f53d981221815bf8
#
_entry.id   a6b14145955befe7f53d981221815bf8
#
_cell.length_a   1.000
_cell.length_b   1.000
_cell.length_c   1.000
_cell.angle_alpha   90.00
_cell.angle_beta   90.00
_cell.angle_gamma   90.00
#
_symmetry.space_group_name_H-M   'P 1'
#
loop_
_entity.id
_entity.type
_entity.pdbx_description
1 polymer ?
#
loop_
_entity_poly.entity_id
_entity_poly.type
_entity_poly.pdbx_seq_one_letter_code
_entity_poly.pdbx_strand_id
1 'polypeptide(L)'
;FGHPEIKFGAPTLFTPLKWLIGAGLARELCLTGRIIDGAEAYRIGLANELVETAKLLERARQIGEKILEAPQPALEQTKRFFLDNADRGFEESFSIEHDKGFQEFLLKKAVEAVKS
;
A
#
# COMPACT_ATOMS: atom_id res chain seq x y z
N PHE A 1 5.38 2.86 16.77
CA PHE A 1 4.75 1.66 16.16
C PHE A 1 5.23 0.40 16.87
N GLY A 2 4.33 -0.54 17.12
CA GLY A 2 4.71 -1.82 17.73
C GLY A 2 3.52 -2.72 18.03
N HIS A 3 3.84 -3.97 18.30
CA HIS A 3 2.90 -5.00 18.73
C HIS A 3 3.37 -5.59 20.07
N PRO A 4 3.09 -4.91 21.20
CA PRO A 4 3.58 -5.34 22.50
C PRO A 4 2.82 -6.52 23.09
N GLU A 5 1.83 -7.06 22.43
CA GLU A 5 0.94 -8.11 22.93
C GLU A 5 1.70 -9.34 23.39
N ILE A 6 2.79 -9.70 22.72
CA ILE A 6 3.62 -10.85 23.08
C ILE A 6 4.19 -10.72 24.50
N LYS A 7 4.46 -9.51 24.95
CA LYS A 7 4.97 -9.24 26.30
C LYS A 7 3.94 -9.52 27.40
N PHE A 8 2.66 -9.50 27.02
CA PHE A 8 1.55 -9.75 27.93
C PHE A 8 0.97 -11.16 27.77
N GLY A 9 1.63 -12.03 27.01
CA GLY A 9 1.20 -13.40 26.81
C GLY A 9 0.16 -13.61 25.72
N ALA A 10 -0.13 -12.60 24.90
CA ALA A 10 -1.04 -12.71 23.77
C ALA A 10 -0.30 -12.90 22.44
N PRO A 11 -0.83 -13.72 21.51
CA PRO A 11 -0.24 -13.83 20.18
C PRO A 11 -0.39 -12.54 19.38
N THR A 12 0.60 -12.27 18.52
CA THR A 12 0.67 -11.05 17.74
C THR A 12 0.19 -11.29 16.30
N LEU A 13 -0.50 -10.33 15.72
CA LEU A 13 -0.93 -10.38 14.32
C LEU A 13 0.27 -10.17 13.38
N PHE A 14 0.65 -11.22 12.70
CA PHE A 14 1.85 -11.26 11.86
C PHE A 14 1.59 -10.89 10.39
N THR A 15 0.50 -11.38 9.82
CA THR A 15 0.26 -11.30 8.36
C THR A 15 0.25 -9.89 7.79
N PRO A 16 -0.44 -8.90 8.38
CA PRO A 16 -0.41 -7.54 7.83
C PRO A 16 1.00 -6.96 7.82
N LEU A 17 1.75 -7.18 8.87
CA LEU A 17 3.12 -6.66 8.99
C LEU A 17 4.06 -7.32 7.98
N LYS A 18 3.94 -8.63 7.79
CA LYS A 18 4.69 -9.38 6.78
C LYS A 18 4.52 -8.79 5.38
N TRP A 19 3.30 -8.45 5.00
CA TRP A 19 3.02 -7.86 3.69
C TRP A 19 3.64 -6.48 3.50
N LEU A 20 3.76 -5.71 4.57
CA LEU A 20 4.30 -4.35 4.50
C LEU A 20 5.83 -4.30 4.54
N ILE A 21 6.48 -5.11 5.36
CA ILE A 21 7.92 -5.00 5.62
C ILE A 21 8.71 -6.28 5.39
N GLY A 22 8.06 -7.36 4.98
CA GLY A 22 8.71 -8.66 4.78
C GLY A 22 8.74 -9.53 6.03
N ALA A 23 8.94 -10.83 5.82
CA ALA A 23 8.78 -11.84 6.86
C ALA A 23 9.83 -11.75 7.98
N GLY A 24 11.09 -11.45 7.64
CA GLY A 24 12.17 -11.40 8.63
C GLY A 24 11.96 -10.33 9.69
N LEU A 25 11.76 -9.09 9.27
CA LEU A 25 11.49 -7.97 10.19
C LEU A 25 10.16 -8.15 10.91
N ALA A 26 9.13 -8.63 10.21
CA ALA A 26 7.83 -8.88 10.84
C ALA A 26 7.92 -9.90 11.95
N ARG A 27 8.67 -11.00 11.76
CA ARG A 27 8.91 -12.00 12.80
C ARG A 27 9.63 -11.41 14.01
N GLU A 28 10.69 -10.67 13.76
CA GLU A 28 11.48 -10.05 14.83
C GLU A 28 10.62 -9.09 15.66
N LEU A 29 9.88 -8.19 15.03
CA LEU A 29 9.01 -7.25 15.72
C LEU A 29 7.88 -7.94 16.50
N CYS A 30 7.27 -8.97 15.91
CA CYS A 30 6.21 -9.73 16.56
C CYS A 30 6.71 -10.54 17.77
N LEU A 31 7.90 -11.12 17.67
CA LEU A 31 8.46 -11.95 18.74
C LEU A 31 9.07 -11.14 19.89
N THR A 32 9.68 -10.01 19.58
CA THR A 32 10.28 -9.15 20.62
C THR A 32 9.28 -8.19 21.24
N GLY A 33 8.24 -7.81 20.51
CA GLY A 33 7.28 -6.80 20.96
C GLY A 33 7.91 -5.42 21.15
N ARG A 34 9.09 -5.16 20.57
CA ARG A 34 9.75 -3.86 20.67
C ARG A 34 8.98 -2.78 19.90
N ILE A 35 9.09 -1.56 20.39
CA ILE A 35 8.49 -0.38 19.75
C ILE A 35 9.54 0.29 18.86
N ILE A 36 9.14 0.70 17.68
CA ILE A 36 9.98 1.45 16.74
C ILE A 36 9.49 2.89 16.60
N ASP A 37 10.42 3.80 16.36
CA ASP A 37 10.10 5.20 16.09
C ASP A 37 9.81 5.45 14.59
N GLY A 38 9.48 6.70 14.25
CA GLY A 38 9.19 7.07 12.86
C GLY A 38 10.39 6.91 11.91
N ALA A 39 11.59 7.17 12.40
CA ALA A 39 12.82 7.02 11.61
C ALA A 39 13.06 5.57 11.21
N GLU A 40 12.91 4.63 12.13
CA GLU A 40 13.02 3.20 11.83
C GLU A 40 11.87 2.71 10.94
N ALA A 41 10.65 3.16 11.19
CA ALA A 41 9.50 2.85 10.34
C ALA A 41 9.72 3.27 8.89
N TYR A 42 10.31 4.45 8.67
CA TYR A 42 10.69 4.90 7.34
C TYR A 42 11.79 4.03 6.73
N ARG A 43 12.83 3.73 7.50
CA ARG A 43 13.97 2.92 7.04
C ARG A 43 13.55 1.52 6.58
N ILE A 44 12.62 0.89 7.28
CA ILE A 44 12.17 -0.49 6.99
C ILE A 44 10.99 -0.56 6.01
N GLY A 45 10.48 0.56 5.54
CA GLY A 45 9.40 0.61 4.56
C GLY A 45 7.98 0.52 5.14
N LEU A 46 7.83 0.62 6.46
CA LEU A 46 6.51 0.69 7.09
C LEU A 46 5.85 2.05 6.87
N ALA A 47 6.64 3.11 6.86
CA ALA A 47 6.21 4.45 6.51
C ALA A 47 6.86 4.91 5.20
N ASN A 48 6.11 5.60 4.35
CA ASN A 48 6.58 6.07 3.05
C ASN A 48 7.48 7.30 3.16
N GLU A 49 7.23 8.14 4.14
CA GLU A 49 7.99 9.36 4.38
C GLU A 49 8.14 9.63 5.87
N LEU A 50 9.19 10.34 6.23
CA LEU A 50 9.41 10.88 7.55
C LEU A 50 9.34 12.41 7.46
N VAL A 51 8.40 13.03 8.17
CA VAL A 51 8.21 14.48 8.20
C VAL A 51 8.08 14.99 9.63
N GLU A 52 8.41 16.25 9.83
CA GLU A 52 8.20 16.92 11.10
C GLU A 52 6.70 16.91 11.46
N THR A 53 6.39 16.70 12.73
CA THR A 53 5.00 16.61 13.22
C THR A 53 4.15 17.81 12.79
N ALA A 54 4.70 19.02 12.84
CA ALA A 54 4.00 20.24 12.45
C ALA A 54 3.63 20.30 10.97
N LYS A 55 4.32 19.53 10.11
CA LYS A 55 4.11 19.49 8.66
C LYS A 55 3.35 18.27 8.17
N LEU A 56 2.97 17.37 9.05
CA LEU A 56 2.39 16.08 8.70
C LEU A 56 1.10 16.20 7.89
N LEU A 57 0.15 17.02 8.38
CA LEU A 57 -1.15 17.21 7.70
C LEU A 57 -0.99 17.92 6.36
N GLU A 58 -0.12 18.90 6.28
CA GLU A 58 0.17 19.60 5.03
C GLU A 58 0.76 18.64 3.99
N ARG A 59 1.72 17.80 4.40
CA ARG A 59 2.32 16.83 3.50
C ARG A 59 1.31 15.79 3.02
N ALA A 60 0.47 15.30 3.91
CA ALA A 60 -0.60 14.36 3.55
C ALA A 60 -1.57 14.99 2.53
N ARG A 61 -1.92 16.27 2.72
CA ARG A 61 -2.77 17.00 1.77
C ARG A 61 -2.11 17.15 0.41
N GLN A 62 -0.83 17.47 0.35
CA GLN A 62 -0.07 17.55 -0.91
C GLN A 62 -0.09 16.22 -1.68
N ILE A 63 0.09 15.11 -0.98
CA ILE A 63 -0.01 13.78 -1.60
C ILE A 63 -1.43 13.52 -2.11
N GLY A 64 -2.45 13.87 -1.33
CA GLY A 64 -3.85 13.78 -1.75
C GLY A 64 -4.15 14.59 -3.00
N GLU A 65 -3.68 15.83 -3.06
CA GLU A 65 -3.80 16.69 -4.25
C GLU A 65 -3.12 16.08 -5.47
N LYS A 66 -1.95 15.47 -5.28
CA LYS A 66 -1.23 14.78 -6.34
C LYS A 66 -2.03 13.60 -6.89
N ILE A 67 -2.66 12.83 -6.01
CA ILE A 67 -3.54 11.73 -6.39
C ILE A 67 -4.72 12.24 -7.23
N LEU A 68 -5.32 13.36 -6.84
CA LEU A 68 -6.46 13.94 -7.54
C LEU A 68 -6.15 14.46 -8.95
N GLU A 69 -4.90 14.58 -9.35
CA GLU A 69 -4.51 14.89 -10.73
C GLU A 69 -4.84 13.76 -11.70
N ALA A 70 -5.00 12.53 -11.22
CA ALA A 70 -5.34 11.39 -12.05
C ALA A 70 -6.85 11.29 -12.30
N PRO A 71 -7.28 10.74 -13.47
CA PRO A 71 -8.69 10.52 -13.75
C PRO A 71 -9.34 9.60 -12.68
N GLN A 72 -10.53 10.00 -12.22
CA GLN A 72 -11.24 9.29 -11.16
C GLN A 72 -11.48 7.80 -11.45
N PRO A 73 -11.93 7.39 -12.65
CA PRO A 73 -12.14 5.97 -12.92
C PRO A 73 -10.87 5.12 -12.82
N ALA A 74 -9.72 5.68 -13.20
CA ALA A 74 -8.44 4.98 -13.07
C ALA A 74 -8.02 4.82 -11.60
N LEU A 75 -8.25 5.85 -10.78
CA LEU A 75 -7.99 5.78 -9.32
C LEU A 75 -8.87 4.72 -8.66
N GLU A 76 -10.15 4.71 -8.97
CA GLU A 76 -11.10 3.74 -8.41
C GLU A 76 -10.73 2.31 -8.79
N GLN A 77 -10.40 2.06 -10.05
CA GLN A 77 -10.01 0.73 -10.49
C GLN A 77 -8.69 0.29 -9.86
N THR A 78 -7.71 1.18 -9.76
CA THR A 78 -6.43 0.89 -9.10
C THR A 78 -6.64 0.52 -7.64
N LYS A 79 -7.49 1.26 -6.92
CA LYS A 79 -7.82 0.94 -5.54
C LYS A 79 -8.51 -0.42 -5.42
N ARG A 80 -9.40 -0.76 -6.35
CA ARG A 80 -10.02 -2.10 -6.38
C ARG A 80 -8.98 -3.20 -6.55
N PHE A 81 -7.96 -2.99 -7.39
CA PHE A 81 -6.86 -3.94 -7.53
C PHE A 81 -6.14 -4.18 -6.21
N PHE A 82 -5.88 -3.12 -5.42
CA PHE A 82 -5.27 -3.29 -4.10
C PHE A 82 -6.12 -4.16 -3.17
N LEU A 83 -7.43 -3.97 -3.19
CA LEU A 83 -8.34 -4.68 -2.31
C LEU A 83 -8.61 -6.11 -2.79
N ASP A 84 -8.87 -6.29 -4.07
CA ASP A 84 -9.29 -7.57 -4.63
C ASP A 84 -8.13 -8.55 -4.78
N ASN A 85 -6.91 -8.05 -5.00
CA ASN A 85 -5.73 -8.88 -5.25
C ASN A 85 -4.85 -9.10 -4.02
N ALA A 86 -5.24 -8.59 -2.86
CA ALA A 86 -4.45 -8.69 -1.63
C ALA A 86 -4.10 -10.14 -1.27
N ASP A 87 -5.00 -11.08 -1.51
CA ASP A 87 -4.83 -12.50 -1.19
C ASP A 87 -4.50 -13.38 -2.40
N ARG A 88 -4.32 -12.79 -3.58
CA ARG A 88 -4.02 -13.53 -4.81
C ARG A 88 -2.52 -13.63 -5.06
N GLY A 89 -2.11 -14.69 -5.76
CA GLY A 89 -0.72 -14.84 -6.20
C GLY A 89 -0.34 -13.82 -7.28
N PHE A 90 0.96 -13.71 -7.54
CA PHE A 90 1.50 -12.72 -8.49
C PHE A 90 0.95 -12.87 -9.90
N GLU A 91 0.98 -14.07 -10.46
CA GLU A 91 0.54 -14.30 -11.85
C GLU A 91 -0.93 -13.99 -12.05
N GLU A 92 -1.78 -14.47 -11.14
CA GLU A 92 -3.22 -14.23 -11.21
C GLU A 92 -3.54 -12.74 -11.07
N SER A 93 -2.95 -12.07 -10.09
CA SER A 93 -3.13 -10.62 -9.88
C SER A 93 -2.66 -9.81 -11.08
N PHE A 94 -1.48 -10.12 -11.60
CA PHE A 94 -0.92 -9.43 -12.76
C PHE A 94 -1.80 -9.61 -14.00
N SER A 95 -2.29 -10.82 -14.26
CA SER A 95 -3.16 -11.10 -15.40
C SER A 95 -4.47 -10.31 -15.33
N ILE A 96 -5.11 -10.30 -14.16
CA ILE A 96 -6.35 -9.53 -13.95
C ILE A 96 -6.13 -8.04 -14.14
N GLU A 97 -5.09 -7.49 -13.54
CA GLU A 97 -4.76 -6.06 -13.63
C GLU A 97 -4.39 -5.65 -15.05
N HIS A 98 -3.60 -6.46 -15.74
CA HIS A 98 -3.23 -6.22 -17.14
C HIS A 98 -4.45 -6.25 -18.05
N ASP A 99 -5.28 -7.27 -17.97
CA ASP A 99 -6.43 -7.45 -18.86
C ASP A 99 -7.46 -6.33 -18.64
N LYS A 100 -7.82 -6.04 -17.40
CA LYS A 100 -8.73 -4.93 -17.10
C LYS A 100 -8.14 -3.58 -17.44
N GLY A 101 -6.91 -3.32 -17.03
CA GLY A 101 -6.25 -2.04 -17.31
C GLY A 101 -6.08 -1.81 -18.80
N PHE A 102 -5.66 -2.82 -19.56
CA PHE A 102 -5.48 -2.69 -20.99
C PHE A 102 -6.81 -2.61 -21.75
N GLN A 103 -7.71 -3.56 -21.51
CA GLN A 103 -8.95 -3.65 -22.29
C GLN A 103 -9.97 -2.57 -21.93
N GLU A 104 -10.18 -2.33 -20.63
CA GLU A 104 -11.22 -1.41 -20.18
C GLU A 104 -10.80 0.06 -20.25
N PHE A 105 -9.51 0.36 -20.11
CA PHE A 105 -9.02 1.74 -20.04
C PHE A 105 -8.19 2.14 -21.26
N LEU A 106 -7.11 1.43 -21.56
CA LEU A 106 -6.18 1.85 -22.61
C LEU A 106 -6.73 1.63 -24.01
N LEU A 107 -7.29 0.46 -24.30
CA LEU A 107 -7.82 0.15 -25.62
C LEU A 107 -9.04 1.03 -25.93
N LYS A 108 -9.91 1.22 -24.96
CA LYS A 108 -11.07 2.10 -25.09
C LYS A 108 -10.66 3.54 -25.42
N LYS A 109 -9.69 4.08 -24.68
CA LYS A 109 -9.12 5.40 -24.95
C LYS A 109 -8.51 5.50 -26.34
N ALA A 110 -7.78 4.48 -26.78
CA ALA A 110 -7.19 4.45 -28.11
C ALA A 110 -8.26 4.49 -29.22
N VAL A 111 -9.34 3.73 -29.04
CA VAL A 111 -10.46 3.73 -29.99
C VAL A 111 -11.17 5.08 -30.02
N GLU A 112 -11.39 5.70 -28.89
CA GLU A 112 -12.00 7.02 -28.80
C GLU A 112 -11.11 8.09 -29.47
N ALA A 113 -9.81 8.04 -29.28
CA ALA A 113 -8.85 8.95 -29.92
C ALA A 113 -8.83 8.81 -31.43
N VAL A 114 -9.00 7.60 -31.99
CA VAL A 114 -9.07 7.36 -33.45
C VAL A 114 -10.38 7.89 -34.04
N LYS A 115 -11.47 7.85 -33.27
CA LYS A 115 -12.80 8.34 -33.74
C LYS A 115 -12.94 9.87 -33.73
N SER A 116 -12.11 10.53 -32.92
CA SER A 116 -12.10 12.00 -32.89
C SER A 116 -11.16 12.58 -33.93
#